data_d04c8cff7da7b522538dc8acc6af09dd
#
_entry.id   d04c8cff7da7b522538dc8acc6af09dd
#
_cell.length_a   1.000
_cell.length_b   1.000
_cell.length_c   1.000
_cell.angle_alpha   90.00
_cell.angle_beta   90.00
_cell.angle_gamma   90.00
#
_symmetry.space_group_name_H-M   'P 1'
#
loop_
_entity.id
_entity.type
_entity.pdbx_description
1 polymer ?
#
loop_
_entity_poly.entity_id
_entity_poly.type
_entity_poly.pdbx_seq_one_letter_code
_entity_poly.pdbx_strand_id
1 'polypeptide(L)'
;MKLTTIAAAAALAVASMSASAATYVPGTYTYKVNAHNAAMTIAVTVSKHRIEKIDWSKNLETIGVGQLALEKVGGRILEKQSLGVDGVTGATISSMALKYAVGECLKQAKVSAEDLKDLKKNVEEYKALPNTMKTQVVIIGGGGSGLAAAVAASQAGADVIVLEKLGLLGGSTNVSEGALNAADPIRQPKLGIEDSVETDYLASAIIQSVANHPVVGIIGG
;
A
#
# COMPACT_ATOMS: atom_id res chain seq x y z
N MET A 1 -52.42 -19.12 -29.62
CA MET A 1 -51.63 -19.75 -28.56
C MET A 1 -50.73 -18.66 -27.95
N LYS A 2 -51.09 -18.15 -26.78
CA LYS A 2 -50.34 -17.06 -26.09
C LYS A 2 -49.32 -17.69 -25.14
N LEU A 3 -48.03 -17.48 -25.39
CA LEU A 3 -47.00 -17.82 -24.45
C LEU A 3 -46.92 -16.73 -23.38
N THR A 4 -47.23 -17.05 -22.17
CA THR A 4 -47.01 -16.23 -20.98
C THR A 4 -45.61 -16.53 -20.48
N THR A 5 -44.75 -15.53 -20.57
CA THR A 5 -43.40 -15.55 -20.02
C THR A 5 -43.48 -15.26 -18.53
N ILE A 6 -43.17 -16.23 -17.70
CA ILE A 6 -43.05 -16.06 -16.26
C ILE A 6 -41.63 -15.57 -15.99
N ALA A 7 -41.49 -14.29 -15.66
CA ALA A 7 -40.23 -13.72 -15.14
C ALA A 7 -40.10 -14.10 -13.66
N ALA A 8 -39.26 -15.06 -13.35
CA ALA A 8 -38.85 -15.35 -11.98
C ALA A 8 -37.84 -14.31 -11.53
N ALA A 9 -38.28 -13.33 -10.75
CA ALA A 9 -37.41 -12.43 -10.02
C ALA A 9 -36.75 -13.19 -8.87
N ALA A 10 -35.52 -13.62 -9.04
CA ALA A 10 -34.70 -14.11 -7.93
C ALA A 10 -34.30 -12.92 -7.07
N ALA A 11 -35.04 -12.70 -5.98
CA ALA A 11 -34.60 -11.80 -4.92
C ALA A 11 -33.42 -12.44 -4.21
N LEU A 12 -32.18 -11.93 -4.48
CA LEU A 12 -31.02 -12.22 -3.66
C LEU A 12 -31.27 -11.55 -2.31
N ALA A 13 -31.71 -12.32 -1.33
CA ALA A 13 -31.68 -11.91 0.06
C ALA A 13 -30.21 -11.86 0.49
N VAL A 14 -29.59 -10.69 0.39
CA VAL A 14 -28.38 -10.40 1.11
C VAL A 14 -28.77 -10.41 2.58
N ALA A 15 -28.50 -11.53 3.26
CA ALA A 15 -28.52 -11.57 4.70
C ALA A 15 -27.41 -10.66 5.20
N SER A 16 -27.70 -9.37 5.36
CA SER A 16 -26.89 -8.48 6.16
C SER A 16 -26.93 -9.05 7.59
N MET A 17 -25.87 -9.78 7.96
CA MET A 17 -25.56 -9.96 9.37
C MET A 17 -25.36 -8.55 9.93
N SER A 18 -26.41 -8.00 10.52
CA SER A 18 -26.34 -6.78 11.29
C SER A 18 -25.52 -7.09 12.54
N ALA A 19 -24.17 -7.04 12.41
CA ALA A 19 -23.36 -6.72 13.57
C ALA A 19 -23.96 -5.43 14.12
N SER A 20 -24.35 -5.43 15.38
CA SER A 20 -24.87 -4.23 16.05
C SER A 20 -23.85 -3.12 15.81
N ALA A 21 -24.24 -2.09 15.07
CA ALA A 21 -23.31 -1.02 14.71
C ALA A 21 -22.85 -0.36 16.01
N ALA A 22 -21.54 -0.31 16.23
CA ALA A 22 -20.97 0.34 17.42
C ALA A 22 -21.56 1.73 17.59
N THR A 23 -21.78 2.14 18.83
CA THR A 23 -22.35 3.45 19.15
C THR A 23 -21.27 4.37 19.72
N TYR A 24 -21.19 5.58 19.19
CA TYR A 24 -20.25 6.61 19.59
C TYR A 24 -20.98 7.86 20.08
N VAL A 25 -20.33 8.63 20.95
CA VAL A 25 -20.68 10.03 21.17
C VAL A 25 -20.11 10.82 20.00
N PRO A 26 -20.94 11.51 19.17
CA PRO A 26 -20.44 12.25 18.02
C PRO A 26 -19.45 13.35 18.42
N GLY A 27 -18.38 13.50 17.66
CA GLY A 27 -17.32 14.46 17.93
C GLY A 27 -16.02 14.12 17.23
N THR A 28 -15.00 14.95 17.47
CA THR A 28 -13.62 14.70 17.04
C THR A 28 -12.75 14.47 18.25
N TYR A 29 -12.04 13.35 18.27
CA TYR A 29 -11.20 12.90 19.37
C TYR A 29 -9.76 12.77 18.88
N THR A 30 -8.80 13.09 19.74
CA THR A 30 -7.38 13.05 19.38
C THR A 30 -6.60 12.16 20.31
N TYR A 31 -5.59 11.49 19.74
CA TYR A 31 -4.67 10.70 20.52
C TYR A 31 -3.24 10.81 19.96
N LYS A 32 -2.27 10.98 20.86
CA LYS A 32 -0.85 11.01 20.51
C LYS A 32 -0.26 9.62 20.71
N VAL A 33 0.36 9.07 19.69
CA VAL A 33 0.95 7.73 19.69
C VAL A 33 2.39 7.79 19.17
N ASN A 34 3.26 6.94 19.70
CA ASN A 34 4.58 6.73 19.15
C ASN A 34 4.45 5.85 17.89
N ALA A 35 5.00 6.32 16.80
CA ALA A 35 5.05 5.62 15.53
C ALA A 35 6.51 5.24 15.19
N HIS A 36 6.81 4.89 13.93
CA HIS A 36 8.14 4.40 13.59
C HIS A 36 9.20 5.51 13.70
N ASN A 37 8.99 6.66 13.07
CA ASN A 37 9.97 7.73 13.04
C ASN A 37 9.85 8.69 14.24
N ALA A 38 8.62 9.02 14.62
CA ALA A 38 8.36 9.94 15.72
C ALA A 38 6.94 9.76 16.28
N ALA A 39 6.64 10.46 17.36
CA ALA A 39 5.27 10.56 17.85
C ALA A 39 4.39 11.31 16.83
N MET A 40 3.21 10.78 16.56
CA MET A 40 2.21 11.40 15.71
C MET A 40 0.91 11.64 16.46
N THR A 41 0.12 12.61 16.01
CA THR A 41 -1.21 12.88 16.56
C THR A 41 -2.26 12.48 15.53
N ILE A 42 -3.14 11.58 15.93
CA ILE A 42 -4.27 11.13 15.13
C ILE A 42 -5.53 11.79 15.65
N ALA A 43 -6.35 12.35 14.74
CA ALA A 43 -7.67 12.85 15.06
C ALA A 43 -8.73 12.01 14.35
N VAL A 44 -9.74 11.57 15.08
CA VAL A 44 -10.84 10.73 14.58
C VAL A 44 -12.15 11.46 14.80
N THR A 45 -12.89 11.68 13.73
CA THR A 45 -14.24 12.24 13.76
C THR A 45 -15.24 11.10 13.62
N VAL A 46 -16.20 11.02 14.53
CA VAL A 46 -17.25 10.02 14.53
C VAL A 46 -18.62 10.66 14.56
N SER A 47 -19.58 10.06 13.85
CA SER A 47 -21.01 10.24 14.07
C SER A 47 -21.52 9.18 15.05
N LYS A 48 -22.81 9.10 15.29
CA LYS A 48 -23.40 8.17 16.25
C LYS A 48 -23.05 6.70 15.96
N HIS A 49 -22.89 6.32 14.71
CA HIS A 49 -22.70 4.93 14.32
C HIS A 49 -21.55 4.72 13.32
N ARG A 50 -20.74 5.76 13.05
CA ARG A 50 -19.77 5.68 11.99
C ARG A 50 -18.51 6.46 12.30
N ILE A 51 -17.36 5.93 11.89
CA ILE A 51 -16.10 6.66 11.79
C ILE A 51 -16.12 7.42 10.47
N GLU A 52 -16.20 8.76 10.55
CA GLU A 52 -16.38 9.62 9.37
C GLU A 52 -15.05 10.07 8.77
N LYS A 53 -14.06 10.33 9.63
CA LYS A 53 -12.75 10.83 9.20
C LYS A 53 -11.66 10.38 10.15
N ILE A 54 -10.50 10.09 9.58
CA ILE A 54 -9.25 9.90 10.31
C ILE A 54 -8.25 10.89 9.73
N ASP A 55 -7.66 11.73 10.57
CA ASP A 55 -6.65 12.70 10.19
C ASP A 55 -5.31 12.32 10.82
N TRP A 56 -4.33 12.09 9.97
CA TRP A 56 -2.94 11.77 10.31
C TRP A 56 -1.96 12.79 9.75
N SER A 57 -2.40 14.00 9.43
CA SER A 57 -1.56 15.03 8.82
C SER A 57 -0.36 15.44 9.69
N LYS A 58 -0.48 15.28 11.02
CA LYS A 58 0.59 15.57 11.98
C LYS A 58 1.43 14.33 12.26
N ASN A 59 2.20 13.90 11.24
CA ASN A 59 3.12 12.77 11.33
C ASN A 59 4.47 13.13 10.69
N LEU A 60 5.51 12.36 11.01
CA LEU A 60 6.85 12.43 10.43
C LEU A 60 7.27 11.06 9.86
N GLU A 61 6.28 10.26 9.45
CA GLU A 61 6.54 8.95 8.88
C GLU A 61 7.19 9.05 7.49
N THR A 62 7.98 8.04 7.15
CA THR A 62 8.70 7.96 5.87
C THR A 62 7.73 7.99 4.69
N ILE A 63 7.97 8.88 3.75
CA ILE A 63 7.21 8.97 2.49
C ILE A 63 7.33 7.64 1.74
N GLY A 64 6.23 7.15 1.19
CA GLY A 64 6.19 5.91 0.42
C GLY A 64 6.21 4.61 1.27
N VAL A 65 6.48 4.70 2.57
CA VAL A 65 6.45 3.55 3.48
C VAL A 65 5.45 3.80 4.61
N GLY A 66 5.83 4.55 5.63
CA GLY A 66 4.98 4.82 6.78
C GLY A 66 3.76 5.67 6.42
N GLN A 67 3.93 6.74 5.63
CA GLN A 67 2.81 7.56 5.18
C GLN A 67 1.83 6.78 4.32
N LEU A 68 2.33 5.93 3.40
CA LEU A 68 1.49 5.04 2.60
C LEU A 68 0.72 4.04 3.47
N ALA A 69 1.33 3.57 4.56
CA ALA A 69 0.65 2.70 5.50
C ALA A 69 -0.49 3.42 6.23
N LEU A 70 -0.28 4.67 6.66
CA LEU A 70 -1.33 5.48 7.27
C LEU A 70 -2.51 5.66 6.32
N GLU A 71 -2.23 5.99 5.05
CA GLU A 71 -3.25 6.16 4.01
C GLU A 71 -4.03 4.87 3.75
N LYS A 72 -3.34 3.75 3.48
CA LYS A 72 -3.99 2.47 3.16
C LYS A 72 -4.77 1.92 4.34
N VAL A 73 -4.19 1.91 5.54
CA VAL A 73 -4.85 1.40 6.74
C VAL A 73 -6.00 2.31 7.16
N GLY A 74 -5.80 3.62 7.12
CA GLY A 74 -6.85 4.60 7.40
C GLY A 74 -8.03 4.48 6.44
N GLY A 75 -7.76 4.32 5.14
CA GLY A 75 -8.78 4.08 4.12
C GLY A 75 -9.57 2.80 4.38
N ARG A 76 -8.89 1.68 4.69
CA ARG A 76 -9.53 0.40 5.04
C ARG A 76 -10.41 0.50 6.30
N ILE A 77 -9.96 1.22 7.33
CA ILE A 77 -10.74 1.44 8.54
C ILE A 77 -12.02 2.22 8.22
N LEU A 78 -11.94 3.27 7.40
CA LEU A 78 -13.10 4.07 7.00
C LEU A 78 -14.07 3.29 6.13
N GLU A 79 -13.57 2.47 5.22
CA GLU A 79 -14.37 1.63 4.33
C GLU A 79 -15.10 0.52 5.11
N LYS A 80 -14.33 -0.26 5.89
CA LYS A 80 -14.84 -1.45 6.58
C LYS A 80 -15.43 -1.15 7.95
N GLN A 81 -15.27 0.08 8.44
CA GLN A 81 -15.72 0.49 9.78
C GLN A 81 -15.19 -0.46 10.87
N SER A 82 -13.91 -0.85 10.76
CA SER A 82 -13.27 -1.85 11.62
C SER A 82 -11.81 -1.53 11.85
N LEU A 83 -11.29 -1.89 13.01
CA LEU A 83 -9.86 -1.89 13.35
C LEU A 83 -9.19 -3.24 13.03
N GLY A 84 -9.98 -4.27 12.69
CA GLY A 84 -9.52 -5.60 12.34
C GLY A 84 -8.99 -5.70 10.90
N VAL A 85 -8.68 -4.57 10.26
CA VAL A 85 -8.09 -4.51 8.92
C VAL A 85 -6.60 -4.85 8.94
N ASP A 86 -6.09 -5.33 7.81
CA ASP A 86 -4.68 -5.63 7.68
C ASP A 86 -3.80 -4.37 7.70
N GLY A 87 -2.61 -4.55 8.27
CA GLY A 87 -1.52 -3.58 8.13
C GLY A 87 -0.88 -3.62 6.75
N VAL A 88 0.10 -2.76 6.53
CA VAL A 88 0.92 -2.75 5.32
C VAL A 88 2.24 -3.46 5.62
N THR A 89 2.56 -4.48 4.83
CA THR A 89 3.83 -5.21 4.92
C THR A 89 5.00 -4.24 4.74
N GLY A 90 6.00 -4.34 5.60
CA GLY A 90 7.15 -3.43 5.62
C GLY A 90 6.93 -2.13 6.41
N ALA A 91 5.67 -1.81 6.81
CA ALA A 91 5.34 -0.65 7.63
C ALA A 91 4.46 -1.03 8.84
N THR A 92 4.78 -2.13 9.49
CA THR A 92 3.99 -2.72 10.56
C THR A 92 3.82 -1.78 11.75
N ILE A 93 4.90 -1.09 12.17
CA ILE A 93 4.86 -0.17 13.32
C ILE A 93 3.90 0.98 13.05
N SER A 94 4.01 1.65 11.90
CA SER A 94 3.12 2.75 11.50
C SER A 94 1.65 2.29 11.39
N SER A 95 1.43 1.10 10.82
CA SER A 95 0.09 0.48 10.71
C SER A 95 -0.52 0.21 12.07
N MET A 96 0.24 -0.39 12.99
CA MET A 96 -0.22 -0.70 14.34
C MET A 96 -0.45 0.57 15.16
N ALA A 97 0.44 1.57 15.04
CA ALA A 97 0.30 2.85 15.73
C ALA A 97 -1.01 3.56 15.32
N LEU A 98 -1.34 3.60 14.02
CA LEU A 98 -2.60 4.17 13.55
C LEU A 98 -3.81 3.42 14.13
N LYS A 99 -3.84 2.10 14.01
CA LYS A 99 -4.95 1.27 14.53
C LYS A 99 -5.13 1.45 16.03
N TYR A 100 -4.04 1.50 16.76
CA TYR A 100 -4.05 1.73 18.20
C TYR A 100 -4.61 3.12 18.54
N ALA A 101 -4.09 4.18 17.89
CA ALA A 101 -4.55 5.55 18.13
C ALA A 101 -6.04 5.74 17.81
N VAL A 102 -6.51 5.15 16.70
CA VAL A 102 -7.95 5.16 16.37
C VAL A 102 -8.75 4.48 17.48
N GLY A 103 -8.30 3.31 17.95
CA GLY A 103 -8.96 2.61 19.06
C GLY A 103 -9.05 3.45 20.35
N GLU A 104 -7.98 4.19 20.69
CA GLU A 104 -7.97 5.10 21.84
C GLU A 104 -8.92 6.30 21.65
N CYS A 105 -9.01 6.85 20.42
CA CYS A 105 -10.00 7.87 20.10
C CYS A 105 -11.44 7.34 20.23
N LEU A 106 -11.71 6.10 19.80
CA LEU A 106 -13.04 5.49 19.95
C LEU A 106 -13.41 5.25 21.41
N LYS A 107 -12.44 4.93 22.29
CA LYS A 107 -12.69 4.87 23.75
C LYS A 107 -13.10 6.23 24.31
N GLN A 108 -12.45 7.31 23.87
CA GLN A 108 -12.87 8.68 24.25
C GLN A 108 -14.29 8.97 23.76
N ALA A 109 -14.67 8.47 22.58
CA ALA A 109 -16.02 8.55 22.02
C ALA A 109 -17.03 7.61 22.73
N LYS A 110 -16.65 7.00 23.86
CA LYS A 110 -17.52 6.14 24.69
C LYS A 110 -18.01 4.86 24.01
N VAL A 111 -17.23 4.33 23.06
CA VAL A 111 -17.53 2.99 22.53
C VAL A 111 -17.52 1.97 23.67
N SER A 112 -18.43 1.00 23.66
CA SER A 112 -18.45 -0.07 24.64
C SER A 112 -17.19 -0.96 24.51
N ALA A 113 -16.79 -1.61 25.61
CA ALA A 113 -15.65 -2.52 25.57
C ALA A 113 -15.91 -3.73 24.67
N GLU A 114 -17.17 -4.16 24.56
CA GLU A 114 -17.61 -5.25 23.69
C GLU A 114 -17.54 -4.83 22.21
N ASP A 115 -18.13 -3.69 21.86
CA ASP A 115 -18.06 -3.15 20.50
C ASP A 115 -16.60 -2.92 20.06
N LEU A 116 -15.75 -2.39 20.96
CA LEU A 116 -14.34 -2.20 20.65
C LEU A 116 -13.60 -3.52 20.40
N LYS A 117 -13.99 -4.58 21.13
CA LYS A 117 -13.45 -5.93 20.89
C LYS A 117 -13.90 -6.46 19.52
N ASP A 118 -15.15 -6.25 19.17
CA ASP A 118 -15.72 -6.66 17.90
C ASP A 118 -15.10 -5.89 16.73
N LEU A 119 -14.90 -4.58 16.86
CA LEU A 119 -14.19 -3.77 15.88
C LEU A 119 -12.75 -4.22 15.62
N LYS A 120 -12.13 -4.96 16.54
CA LYS A 120 -10.76 -5.50 16.39
C LYS A 120 -10.71 -6.89 15.77
N LYS A 121 -11.85 -7.56 15.56
CA LYS A 121 -11.88 -8.85 14.87
C LYS A 121 -11.43 -8.67 13.43
N ASN A 122 -10.65 -9.63 12.94
CA ASN A 122 -10.20 -9.60 11.54
C ASN A 122 -11.40 -9.64 10.61
N VAL A 123 -11.49 -8.67 9.71
CA VAL A 123 -12.57 -8.54 8.71
C VAL A 123 -12.04 -8.72 7.28
N GLU A 124 -10.75 -9.08 7.13
CA GLU A 124 -10.16 -9.30 5.81
C GLU A 124 -10.57 -10.69 5.30
N GLU A 125 -11.26 -10.70 4.18
CA GLU A 125 -11.48 -11.90 3.40
C GLU A 125 -10.30 -12.08 2.46
N TYR A 126 -9.43 -13.05 2.74
CA TYR A 126 -8.35 -13.39 1.84
C TYR A 126 -8.88 -14.18 0.67
N LYS A 127 -8.91 -13.53 -0.48
CA LYS A 127 -9.07 -14.25 -1.73
C LYS A 127 -7.76 -14.97 -2.01
N ALA A 128 -7.71 -16.26 -1.74
CA ALA A 128 -6.53 -17.07 -2.04
C ALA A 128 -6.17 -16.89 -3.53
N LEU A 129 -4.93 -16.52 -3.79
CA LEU A 129 -4.41 -16.53 -5.15
C LEU A 129 -4.38 -17.97 -5.65
N PRO A 130 -4.60 -18.21 -6.95
CA PRO A 130 -4.45 -19.54 -7.51
C PRO A 130 -3.05 -20.08 -7.23
N ASN A 131 -2.94 -21.36 -6.85
CA ASN A 131 -1.64 -22.01 -6.61
C ASN A 131 -0.74 -22.01 -7.85
N THR A 132 -1.32 -21.82 -9.03
CA THR A 132 -0.60 -21.78 -10.30
C THR A 132 -1.21 -20.70 -11.17
N MET A 133 -0.37 -19.83 -11.72
CA MET A 133 -0.72 -18.82 -12.69
C MET A 133 0.14 -19.02 -13.94
N LYS A 134 -0.44 -18.74 -15.12
CA LYS A 134 0.29 -18.80 -16.39
C LYS A 134 0.36 -17.40 -16.99
N THR A 135 1.52 -17.02 -17.51
CA THR A 135 1.77 -15.78 -18.21
C THR A 135 2.91 -15.97 -19.19
N GLN A 136 3.06 -15.04 -20.13
CA GLN A 136 4.17 -15.07 -21.08
C GLN A 136 5.47 -14.54 -20.46
N VAL A 137 5.36 -13.56 -19.54
CA VAL A 137 6.51 -12.93 -18.89
C VAL A 137 6.27 -12.84 -17.40
N VAL A 138 7.21 -13.34 -16.59
CA VAL A 138 7.24 -13.14 -15.14
C VAL A 138 8.40 -12.23 -14.79
N ILE A 139 8.11 -11.15 -14.07
CA ILE A 139 9.11 -10.19 -13.58
C ILE A 139 9.18 -10.29 -12.08
N ILE A 140 10.36 -10.51 -11.54
CA ILE A 140 10.61 -10.60 -10.11
C ILE A 140 11.20 -9.28 -9.63
N GLY A 141 10.46 -8.57 -8.78
CA GLY A 141 10.79 -7.25 -8.27
C GLY A 141 10.05 -6.12 -8.98
N GLY A 142 9.25 -5.39 -8.25
CA GLY A 142 8.48 -4.23 -8.71
C GLY A 142 9.19 -2.89 -8.49
N GLY A 143 10.53 -2.86 -8.48
CA GLY A 143 11.33 -1.64 -8.49
C GLY A 143 11.34 -0.97 -9.86
N GLY A 144 12.09 0.15 -9.99
CA GLY A 144 12.14 0.91 -11.24
C GLY A 144 12.47 0.07 -12.48
N SER A 145 13.49 -0.79 -12.39
CA SER A 145 13.87 -1.68 -13.51
C SER A 145 12.80 -2.70 -13.85
N GLY A 146 12.21 -3.33 -12.82
CA GLY A 146 11.14 -4.32 -13.03
C GLY A 146 9.88 -3.69 -13.63
N LEU A 147 9.49 -2.52 -13.17
CA LEU A 147 8.35 -1.78 -13.74
C LEU A 147 8.63 -1.33 -15.18
N ALA A 148 9.84 -0.87 -15.49
CA ALA A 148 10.22 -0.52 -16.85
C ALA A 148 10.15 -1.74 -17.79
N ALA A 149 10.66 -2.90 -17.33
CA ALA A 149 10.55 -4.16 -18.07
C ALA A 149 9.09 -4.60 -18.26
N ALA A 150 8.24 -4.43 -17.23
CA ALA A 150 6.82 -4.76 -17.32
C ALA A 150 6.10 -3.90 -18.36
N VAL A 151 6.37 -2.60 -18.36
CA VAL A 151 5.81 -1.67 -19.34
C VAL A 151 6.26 -2.05 -20.76
N ALA A 152 7.55 -2.29 -20.98
CA ALA A 152 8.09 -2.66 -22.27
C ALA A 152 7.48 -3.98 -22.78
N ALA A 153 7.39 -5.01 -21.95
CA ALA A 153 6.79 -6.28 -22.32
C ALA A 153 5.29 -6.15 -22.63
N SER A 154 4.55 -5.39 -21.82
CA SER A 154 3.13 -5.13 -22.03
C SER A 154 2.87 -4.32 -23.30
N GLN A 155 3.71 -3.33 -23.62
CA GLN A 155 3.64 -2.57 -24.87
C GLN A 155 3.93 -3.44 -26.08
N ALA A 156 4.74 -4.49 -25.94
CA ALA A 156 4.96 -5.50 -26.96
C ALA A 156 3.81 -6.52 -27.10
N GLY A 157 2.74 -6.37 -26.31
CA GLY A 157 1.56 -7.23 -26.35
C GLY A 157 1.66 -8.51 -25.52
N ALA A 158 2.66 -8.64 -24.66
CA ALA A 158 2.80 -9.80 -23.79
C ALA A 158 1.92 -9.70 -22.54
N ASP A 159 1.38 -10.83 -22.08
CA ASP A 159 0.81 -10.97 -20.74
C ASP A 159 1.95 -10.97 -19.73
N VAL A 160 1.86 -10.10 -18.72
CA VAL A 160 2.93 -9.90 -17.74
C VAL A 160 2.41 -10.07 -16.31
N ILE A 161 3.16 -10.80 -15.49
CA ILE A 161 2.97 -10.83 -14.03
C ILE A 161 4.23 -10.27 -13.38
N VAL A 162 4.03 -9.27 -12.50
CA VAL A 162 5.11 -8.74 -11.65
C VAL A 162 4.93 -9.30 -10.24
N LEU A 163 5.98 -9.93 -9.73
CA LEU A 163 6.03 -10.43 -8.36
C LEU A 163 6.83 -9.44 -7.52
N GLU A 164 6.20 -8.86 -6.50
CA GLU A 164 6.84 -7.93 -5.58
C GLU A 164 6.75 -8.48 -4.15
N LYS A 165 7.87 -8.47 -3.44
CA LYS A 165 7.97 -8.94 -2.06
C LYS A 165 7.29 -7.98 -1.07
N LEU A 166 7.37 -6.68 -1.34
CA LEU A 166 6.83 -5.65 -0.46
C LEU A 166 5.36 -5.34 -0.82
N GLY A 167 4.63 -4.79 0.12
CA GLY A 167 3.24 -4.34 -0.10
C GLY A 167 3.10 -3.10 -0.99
N LEU A 168 4.17 -2.63 -1.62
CA LEU A 168 4.18 -1.47 -2.52
C LEU A 168 5.18 -1.69 -3.66
N LEU A 169 4.88 -1.10 -4.81
CA LEU A 169 5.76 -1.06 -5.97
C LEU A 169 6.74 0.12 -5.87
N GLY A 170 7.81 0.09 -6.67
CA GLY A 170 8.79 1.17 -6.82
C GLY A 170 10.14 0.88 -6.17
N GLY A 171 10.23 0.05 -5.13
CA GLY A 171 11.48 -0.30 -4.46
C GLY A 171 12.30 0.94 -4.05
N SER A 172 13.62 0.88 -4.17
CA SER A 172 14.51 2.02 -3.88
C SER A 172 14.30 3.22 -4.78
N THR A 173 13.70 3.04 -5.97
CA THR A 173 13.39 4.14 -6.89
C THR A 173 12.39 5.12 -6.29
N ASN A 174 11.45 4.66 -5.47
CA ASN A 174 10.49 5.53 -4.79
C ASN A 174 11.11 6.48 -3.76
N VAL A 175 12.29 6.17 -3.27
CA VAL A 175 12.99 6.96 -2.25
C VAL A 175 14.26 7.60 -2.81
N SER A 176 14.49 7.50 -4.12
CA SER A 176 15.58 8.19 -4.79
C SER A 176 15.25 9.67 -4.98
N GLU A 177 16.27 10.51 -4.94
CA GLU A 177 16.14 11.95 -5.19
C GLU A 177 15.92 12.28 -6.68
N GLY A 178 15.91 11.27 -7.56
CA GLY A 178 15.73 11.45 -9.00
C GLY A 178 16.99 11.95 -9.72
N ALA A 179 18.14 11.96 -9.03
CA ALA A 179 19.41 12.27 -9.67
C ALA A 179 19.81 11.17 -10.66
N LEU A 180 20.17 11.57 -11.86
CA LEU A 180 20.66 10.70 -12.93
C LEU A 180 22.09 11.09 -13.27
N ASN A 181 23.01 10.15 -13.12
CA ASN A 181 24.39 10.31 -13.61
C ASN A 181 24.40 9.89 -15.08
N ALA A 182 24.69 10.84 -15.94
CA ALA A 182 24.83 10.60 -17.38
C ALA A 182 25.74 11.66 -18.00
N ALA A 183 26.56 11.27 -18.97
CA ALA A 183 27.29 12.21 -19.77
C ALA A 183 26.30 13.09 -20.57
N ASP A 184 26.43 14.40 -20.45
CA ASP A 184 25.61 15.38 -21.17
C ASP A 184 26.49 16.19 -22.13
N PRO A 185 26.56 15.81 -23.44
CA PRO A 185 27.42 16.47 -24.40
C PRO A 185 26.97 17.90 -24.73
N ILE A 186 25.82 18.33 -24.23
CA ILE A 186 25.28 19.67 -24.51
C ILE A 186 25.57 20.66 -23.38
N ARG A 187 25.43 20.21 -22.12
CA ARG A 187 25.51 21.08 -20.94
C ARG A 187 26.89 21.06 -20.30
N GLN A 188 27.47 19.87 -20.12
CA GLN A 188 28.74 19.69 -19.41
C GLN A 188 29.90 20.48 -20.04
N PRO A 189 30.11 20.47 -21.39
CA PRO A 189 31.18 21.27 -21.99
C PRO A 189 31.03 22.77 -21.77
N LYS A 190 29.82 23.30 -21.68
CA LYS A 190 29.54 24.71 -21.41
C LYS A 190 29.93 25.11 -19.97
N LEU A 191 30.02 24.14 -19.09
CA LEU A 191 30.43 24.30 -17.69
C LEU A 191 31.92 23.96 -17.45
N GLY A 192 32.67 23.65 -18.54
CA GLY A 192 34.07 23.21 -18.46
C GLY A 192 34.22 21.79 -17.90
N ILE A 193 33.17 20.98 -17.94
CA ILE A 193 33.19 19.60 -17.50
C ILE A 193 33.45 18.71 -18.73
N GLU A 194 34.57 18.00 -18.69
CA GLU A 194 34.89 16.96 -19.67
C GLU A 194 34.35 15.61 -19.16
N ASP A 195 33.36 15.13 -19.85
CA ASP A 195 32.74 13.82 -19.55
C ASP A 195 32.37 13.11 -20.85
N SER A 196 32.30 11.79 -20.81
CA SER A 196 31.99 10.99 -21.99
C SER A 196 31.24 9.73 -21.62
N VAL A 197 30.58 9.12 -22.61
CA VAL A 197 29.93 7.83 -22.47
C VAL A 197 30.94 6.75 -22.05
N GLU A 198 32.19 6.86 -22.46
CA GLU A 198 33.28 5.94 -22.08
C GLU A 198 33.66 6.08 -20.61
N THR A 199 33.64 7.30 -20.06
CA THR A 199 33.89 7.57 -18.64
C THR A 199 32.74 7.05 -17.79
N ASP A 200 31.49 7.28 -18.20
CA ASP A 200 30.29 6.68 -17.59
C ASP A 200 30.27 5.16 -17.74
N TYR A 201 30.80 4.64 -18.85
CA TYR A 201 30.90 3.19 -19.09
C TYR A 201 31.84 2.51 -18.10
N LEU A 202 32.93 3.16 -17.66
CA LEU A 202 33.81 2.64 -16.60
C LEU A 202 33.08 2.52 -15.27
N ALA A 203 32.25 3.50 -14.90
CA ALA A 203 31.39 3.43 -13.73
C ALA A 203 30.32 2.34 -13.91
N SER A 204 29.73 2.24 -15.09
CA SER A 204 28.75 1.20 -15.44
C SER A 204 29.38 -0.19 -15.53
N ALA A 205 30.64 -0.32 -15.97
CA ALA A 205 31.35 -1.61 -16.04
C ALA A 205 31.68 -2.14 -14.63
N ILE A 206 31.90 -1.27 -13.66
CA ILE A 206 32.01 -1.67 -12.25
C ILE A 206 30.65 -2.20 -11.76
N ILE A 207 29.58 -1.53 -12.08
CA ILE A 207 28.21 -1.99 -11.75
C ILE A 207 27.89 -3.30 -12.51
N GLN A 208 28.26 -3.41 -13.78
CA GLN A 208 28.04 -4.60 -14.61
C GLN A 208 28.93 -5.78 -14.20
N SER A 209 30.13 -5.56 -13.69
CA SER A 209 30.97 -6.63 -13.12
C SER A 209 30.37 -7.22 -11.86
N VAL A 210 29.62 -6.43 -11.10
CA VAL A 210 28.82 -6.88 -9.95
C VAL A 210 27.52 -7.55 -10.42
N ALA A 211 26.94 -7.10 -11.55
CA ALA A 211 25.71 -7.63 -12.13
C ALA A 211 25.91 -8.89 -13.00
N ASN A 212 27.12 -9.16 -13.47
CA ASN A 212 27.46 -10.38 -14.23
C ASN A 212 27.66 -11.63 -13.37
N HIS A 213 27.47 -11.53 -12.05
CA HIS A 213 27.13 -12.71 -11.28
C HIS A 213 25.69 -13.07 -11.64
N PRO A 214 25.43 -14.32 -12.11
CA PRO A 214 24.05 -14.74 -12.35
C PRO A 214 23.28 -14.53 -11.06
N VAL A 215 22.36 -13.58 -11.07
CA VAL A 215 21.41 -13.40 -9.98
C VAL A 215 20.53 -14.63 -10.03
N VAL A 216 20.90 -15.65 -9.30
CA VAL A 216 20.03 -16.76 -8.99
C VAL A 216 18.85 -16.15 -8.26
N GLY A 217 17.67 -16.21 -8.88
CA GLY A 217 16.46 -15.64 -8.33
C GLY A 217 16.23 -16.14 -6.92
N ILE A 218 16.29 -15.27 -5.94
CA ILE A 218 15.88 -15.58 -4.58
C ILE A 218 14.37 -15.50 -4.58
N ILE A 219 13.73 -16.65 -4.65
CA ILE A 219 12.31 -16.79 -4.32
C ILE A 219 12.24 -16.66 -2.81
N GLY A 220 11.87 -15.47 -2.33
CA GLY A 220 11.56 -15.27 -0.92
C GLY A 220 10.18 -15.86 -0.63
N GLY A 221 10.12 -16.77 0.34
CA GLY A 221 8.88 -17.29 0.90
C GLY A 221 8.17 -16.27 1.79
#